data_f69d188dc0ec716e2d6c88e7ef504fc0
#
_entry.id   f69d188dc0ec716e2d6c88e7ef504fc0
#
_cell.length_a   1.000
_cell.length_b   1.000
_cell.length_c   1.000
_cell.angle_alpha   90.00
_cell.angle_beta   90.00
_cell.angle_gamma   90.00
#
_symmetry.space_group_name_H-M   'P 1'
#
loop_
_entity.id
_entity.type
_entity.pdbx_description
1 polymer ?
#
loop_
_entity_poly.entity_id
_entity_poly.type
_entity_poly.pdbx_seq_one_letter_code
_entity_poly.pdbx_strand_id
1 'polypeptide(L)'
;MPAFNINAFAVVIALVFGNAVVNAQSPTPAKRPSEKIEPASSKAAEQPTPALRKVERKQLTATASPNGGEEYVLKYKFEPGLIIRSEVIHLAKTDTKIDTTGQNSNSRTVSQKSWKVIENKNGEMTFEYRIDEIDMSQRIGAENEIRYSSKTQDEPARQFQTAADSVGKLISTVTIDEQGMILARSDDTNPPNLGMGDITLPVPATPVNIGATWEIPRELRIYRDDRTLKTVRFRELFRLDKVSAGVATITVRSEMLTSISEPKEEAQVLQQLSNGVIRFDIDAGRMISKELAWDKTVVGFSGDGSVMDYSARLDEQVVEAEMVNTATKTATKANSTESR
;
A
#
# COMPACT_ATOMS: atom_id res chain seq x y z
N MET A 1 -19.44 -31.95 24.39
CA MET A 1 -18.23 -31.33 23.84
C MET A 1 -18.71 -30.29 22.82
N PRO A 2 -18.56 -28.98 23.06
CA PRO A 2 -18.96 -27.97 22.08
C PRO A 2 -18.01 -28.02 20.87
N ALA A 3 -18.59 -28.00 19.68
CA ALA A 3 -17.83 -27.97 18.41
C ALA A 3 -16.96 -26.72 18.35
N PHE A 4 -15.67 -26.95 18.27
CA PHE A 4 -14.66 -25.88 18.12
C PHE A 4 -14.90 -25.08 16.83
N ASN A 5 -15.16 -23.80 16.98
CA ASN A 5 -15.48 -22.93 15.83
C ASN A 5 -14.17 -22.49 15.14
N ILE A 6 -13.67 -23.33 14.23
CA ILE A 6 -12.45 -23.13 13.44
C ILE A 6 -12.48 -21.78 12.65
N ASN A 7 -13.67 -21.22 12.41
CA ASN A 7 -13.82 -19.97 11.66
C ASN A 7 -13.31 -18.71 12.38
N ALA A 8 -13.23 -18.70 13.72
CA ALA A 8 -12.74 -17.55 14.47
C ALA A 8 -11.24 -17.31 14.25
N PHE A 9 -10.45 -18.38 14.10
CA PHE A 9 -9.02 -18.29 13.83
C PHE A 9 -8.70 -17.92 12.38
N ALA A 10 -9.55 -18.28 11.42
CA ALA A 10 -9.37 -17.92 10.01
C ALA A 10 -9.49 -16.40 9.78
N VAL A 11 -10.29 -15.68 10.57
CA VAL A 11 -10.43 -14.21 10.49
C VAL A 11 -9.17 -13.49 10.92
N VAL A 12 -8.43 -14.02 11.91
CA VAL A 12 -7.17 -13.41 12.39
C VAL A 12 -6.07 -13.51 11.35
N ILE A 13 -6.00 -14.62 10.60
CA ILE A 13 -5.00 -14.80 9.52
C ILE A 13 -5.27 -13.85 8.35
N ALA A 14 -6.54 -13.60 8.02
CA ALA A 14 -6.93 -12.65 6.97
C ALA A 14 -6.59 -11.19 7.30
N LEU A 15 -6.57 -10.82 8.59
CA LEU A 15 -6.20 -9.47 9.04
C LEU A 15 -4.70 -9.15 8.81
N VAL A 16 -3.82 -10.15 8.82
CA VAL A 16 -2.37 -9.94 8.63
C VAL A 16 -2.00 -9.73 7.16
N PHE A 17 -2.79 -10.27 6.20
CA PHE A 17 -2.48 -10.23 4.76
C PHE A 17 -3.44 -9.40 3.91
N GLY A 18 -4.29 -8.56 4.50
CA GLY A 18 -5.21 -7.67 3.78
C GLY A 18 -6.13 -8.40 2.79
N ASN A 19 -7.43 -8.42 3.10
CA ASN A 19 -8.56 -8.75 2.22
C ASN A 19 -8.37 -9.91 1.22
N ALA A 20 -8.14 -11.12 1.69
CA ALA A 20 -8.58 -12.29 0.96
C ALA A 20 -10.11 -12.35 1.11
N VAL A 21 -10.84 -11.93 0.09
CA VAL A 21 -12.27 -12.20 -0.03
C VAL A 21 -12.44 -13.71 0.02
N VAL A 22 -12.93 -14.22 1.15
CA VAL A 22 -13.37 -15.61 1.26
C VAL A 22 -14.64 -15.72 0.41
N ASN A 23 -14.48 -16.11 -0.85
CA ASN A 23 -15.58 -16.52 -1.69
C ASN A 23 -16.14 -17.84 -1.13
N ALA A 24 -17.25 -17.74 -0.42
CA ALA A 24 -18.08 -18.87 -0.08
C ALA A 24 -18.50 -19.58 -1.38
N GLN A 25 -18.33 -20.89 -1.38
CA GLN A 25 -18.61 -21.86 -2.41
C GLN A 25 -19.83 -21.52 -3.28
N SER A 26 -19.59 -21.28 -4.56
CA SER A 26 -20.62 -21.33 -5.59
C SER A 26 -20.95 -22.80 -5.93
N PRO A 27 -22.21 -23.13 -6.20
CA PRO A 27 -22.61 -24.49 -6.54
C PRO A 27 -22.04 -24.91 -7.90
N THR A 28 -21.66 -26.16 -7.99
CA THR A 28 -21.12 -26.87 -9.15
C THR A 28 -21.96 -26.62 -10.42
N PRO A 29 -21.38 -26.13 -11.54
CA PRO A 29 -22.09 -26.06 -12.79
C PRO A 29 -22.12 -27.42 -13.49
N ALA A 30 -23.31 -27.77 -14.00
CA ALA A 30 -23.59 -28.95 -14.77
C ALA A 30 -22.75 -29.02 -16.07
N LYS A 31 -22.33 -30.25 -16.41
CA LYS A 31 -21.60 -30.62 -17.63
C LYS A 31 -22.33 -30.09 -18.90
N ARG A 32 -21.63 -29.29 -19.72
CA ARG A 32 -21.96 -29.06 -21.13
C ARG A 32 -21.09 -29.92 -22.03
N PRO A 33 -21.64 -30.33 -23.23
CA PRO A 33 -20.91 -31.21 -24.15
C PRO A 33 -19.77 -30.51 -24.87
N SER A 34 -18.76 -31.30 -25.20
CA SER A 34 -17.53 -30.90 -25.88
C SER A 34 -17.82 -30.45 -27.32
N GLU A 35 -17.51 -29.22 -27.66
CA GLU A 35 -17.46 -28.71 -29.02
C GLU A 35 -15.98 -28.61 -29.46
N LYS A 36 -15.72 -29.14 -30.62
CA LYS A 36 -14.42 -29.32 -31.24
C LYS A 36 -13.92 -27.98 -31.78
N ILE A 37 -12.79 -27.44 -31.26
CA ILE A 37 -12.20 -26.20 -31.73
C ILE A 37 -11.00 -26.52 -32.61
N GLU A 38 -11.08 -26.08 -33.91
CA GLU A 38 -9.95 -26.05 -34.83
C GLU A 38 -8.94 -24.94 -34.46
N PRO A 39 -7.63 -25.07 -34.78
CA PRO A 39 -6.65 -24.09 -34.42
C PRO A 39 -6.67 -22.87 -35.33
N ALA A 40 -7.03 -21.70 -34.77
CA ALA A 40 -6.93 -20.43 -35.46
C ALA A 40 -5.53 -19.81 -35.27
N SER A 41 -4.98 -19.38 -36.37
CA SER A 41 -3.71 -18.70 -36.62
C SER A 41 -3.46 -17.53 -35.65
N SER A 42 -2.27 -17.51 -34.99
CA SER A 42 -1.81 -16.47 -34.12
C SER A 42 -1.42 -15.19 -34.88
N LYS A 43 -2.27 -14.18 -34.87
CA LYS A 43 -1.86 -12.78 -35.00
C LYS A 43 -1.71 -12.24 -33.57
N ALA A 44 -0.48 -11.83 -33.21
CA ALA A 44 -0.23 -11.09 -31.98
C ALA A 44 -1.09 -9.83 -31.98
N ALA A 45 -2.16 -9.85 -31.18
CA ALA A 45 -2.96 -8.66 -30.90
C ALA A 45 -2.20 -7.81 -29.86
N GLU A 46 -1.90 -6.57 -30.22
CA GLU A 46 -1.50 -5.53 -29.28
C GLU A 46 -2.53 -5.49 -28.15
N GLN A 47 -2.09 -5.76 -26.91
CA GLN A 47 -2.98 -5.64 -25.75
C GLN A 47 -3.34 -4.17 -25.58
N PRO A 48 -4.62 -3.81 -25.47
CA PRO A 48 -5.02 -2.42 -25.24
C PRO A 48 -4.47 -1.95 -23.91
N THR A 49 -3.80 -0.80 -23.91
CA THR A 49 -3.34 -0.12 -22.69
C THR A 49 -4.54 0.11 -21.78
N PRO A 50 -4.49 -0.34 -20.50
CA PRO A 50 -5.63 -0.18 -19.59
C PRO A 50 -6.01 1.30 -19.45
N ALA A 51 -7.29 1.61 -19.53
CA ALA A 51 -7.78 2.97 -19.42
C ALA A 51 -7.57 3.50 -17.99
N LEU A 52 -6.87 4.61 -17.85
CA LEU A 52 -6.67 5.29 -16.56
C LEU A 52 -8.00 5.75 -15.97
N ARG A 53 -8.34 5.29 -14.78
CA ARG A 53 -9.52 5.71 -14.05
C ARG A 53 -9.26 7.07 -13.41
N LYS A 54 -9.90 8.14 -13.91
CA LYS A 54 -9.77 9.50 -13.34
C LYS A 54 -10.50 9.61 -12.01
N VAL A 55 -9.85 10.28 -11.05
CA VAL A 55 -10.40 10.63 -9.74
C VAL A 55 -10.70 12.13 -9.72
N GLU A 56 -11.77 12.53 -9.05
CA GLU A 56 -12.15 13.94 -8.93
C GLU A 56 -11.10 14.71 -8.09
N ARG A 57 -10.64 15.84 -8.64
CA ARG A 57 -9.58 16.67 -8.02
C ARG A 57 -10.16 17.44 -6.83
N LYS A 58 -9.76 17.09 -5.60
CA LYS A 58 -10.10 17.82 -4.38
C LYS A 58 -8.84 18.52 -3.86
N GLN A 59 -8.84 19.86 -3.83
CA GLN A 59 -7.72 20.61 -3.25
C GLN A 59 -7.63 20.38 -1.75
N LEU A 60 -6.42 20.04 -1.29
CA LEU A 60 -6.11 19.89 0.12
C LEU A 60 -5.69 21.25 0.68
N THR A 61 -6.41 21.75 1.65
CA THR A 61 -6.10 22.99 2.36
C THR A 61 -5.59 22.69 3.76
N ALA A 62 -4.60 23.46 4.21
CA ALA A 62 -4.10 23.40 5.57
C ALA A 62 -4.76 24.47 6.45
N THR A 63 -4.90 24.14 7.73
CA THR A 63 -5.15 25.13 8.78
C THR A 63 -3.81 25.64 9.27
N ALA A 64 -3.56 26.94 9.08
CA ALA A 64 -2.31 27.58 9.52
C ALA A 64 -2.17 27.52 11.05
N SER A 65 -0.92 27.45 11.52
CA SER A 65 -0.63 27.59 12.94
C SER A 65 -0.92 29.03 13.41
N PRO A 66 -1.57 29.21 14.57
CA PRO A 66 -1.82 30.54 15.10
C PRO A 66 -0.55 31.33 15.48
N ASN A 67 0.58 30.63 15.62
CA ASN A 67 1.83 31.26 16.03
C ASN A 67 2.58 31.98 14.88
N GLY A 68 2.09 31.85 13.63
CA GLY A 68 2.77 32.44 12.46
C GLY A 68 4.14 31.80 12.21
N GLY A 69 5.02 32.49 11.51
CA GLY A 69 6.39 32.07 11.25
C GLY A 69 6.69 31.91 9.77
N GLU A 70 7.86 31.36 9.47
CA GLU A 70 8.29 31.05 8.11
C GLU A 70 7.34 30.07 7.43
N GLU A 71 7.00 30.35 6.18
CA GLU A 71 6.13 29.52 5.37
C GLU A 71 6.90 28.65 4.39
N TYR A 72 6.50 27.40 4.22
CA TYR A 72 7.11 26.41 3.37
C TYR A 72 6.10 25.88 2.35
N VAL A 73 6.54 25.76 1.10
CA VAL A 73 5.75 25.14 0.03
C VAL A 73 6.15 23.67 -0.08
N LEU A 74 5.25 22.79 0.27
CA LEU A 74 5.43 21.34 0.11
C LEU A 74 4.84 20.94 -1.25
N LYS A 75 5.65 20.41 -2.14
CA LYS A 75 5.15 19.92 -3.43
C LYS A 75 6.05 18.85 -4.04
N TYR A 76 5.46 17.92 -4.77
CA TYR A 76 6.21 16.94 -5.56
C TYR A 76 6.85 17.58 -6.80
N LYS A 77 8.07 17.14 -7.11
CA LYS A 77 8.86 17.63 -8.23
C LYS A 77 9.53 16.45 -8.95
N PHE A 78 8.74 15.72 -9.73
CA PHE A 78 9.24 14.55 -10.44
C PHE A 78 9.51 14.88 -11.89
N GLU A 79 10.75 14.67 -12.32
CA GLU A 79 11.19 14.86 -13.70
C GLU A 79 11.12 13.53 -14.48
N PRO A 80 10.74 13.53 -15.75
CA PRO A 80 10.78 12.34 -16.60
C PRO A 80 12.17 11.71 -16.61
N GLY A 81 12.24 10.39 -16.43
CA GLY A 81 13.49 9.64 -16.31
C GLY A 81 14.02 9.50 -14.88
N LEU A 82 13.41 10.16 -13.89
CA LEU A 82 13.72 9.93 -12.48
C LEU A 82 13.26 8.52 -12.07
N ILE A 83 14.16 7.77 -11.45
CA ILE A 83 13.84 6.50 -10.78
C ILE A 83 14.09 6.69 -9.29
N ILE A 84 13.07 6.41 -8.47
CA ILE A 84 13.14 6.45 -7.01
C ILE A 84 12.98 5.03 -6.51
N ARG A 85 13.96 4.53 -5.75
CA ARG A 85 13.90 3.23 -5.09
C ARG A 85 13.75 3.40 -3.59
N SER A 86 12.82 2.66 -3.01
CA SER A 86 12.58 2.63 -1.56
C SER A 86 12.67 1.22 -1.04
N GLU A 87 13.25 1.07 0.15
CA GLU A 87 13.09 -0.14 0.97
C GLU A 87 11.92 0.07 1.93
N VAL A 88 11.07 -0.94 2.04
CA VAL A 88 9.95 -0.99 2.97
C VAL A 88 10.09 -2.20 3.86
N ILE A 89 10.12 -1.98 5.16
CA ILE A 89 10.11 -3.02 6.19
C ILE A 89 8.77 -2.95 6.90
N HIS A 90 8.00 -4.02 6.85
CA HIS A 90 6.76 -4.17 7.59
C HIS A 90 6.85 -5.35 8.55
N LEU A 91 6.68 -5.08 9.83
CA LEU A 91 6.62 -6.05 10.91
C LEU A 91 5.23 -6.02 11.49
N ALA A 92 4.61 -7.19 11.69
CA ALA A 92 3.33 -7.26 12.39
C ALA A 92 3.30 -8.45 13.33
N LYS A 93 2.71 -8.22 14.51
CA LYS A 93 2.48 -9.22 15.53
C LYS A 93 1.02 -9.15 15.95
N THR A 94 0.39 -10.31 16.05
CA THR A 94 -0.96 -10.45 16.57
C THR A 94 -0.95 -11.55 17.62
N ASP A 95 -1.33 -11.21 18.85
CA ASP A 95 -1.57 -12.16 19.93
C ASP A 95 -3.07 -12.23 20.16
N THR A 96 -3.65 -13.42 20.05
CA THR A 96 -5.07 -13.65 20.32
C THR A 96 -5.24 -14.65 21.44
N LYS A 97 -6.22 -14.39 22.29
CA LYS A 97 -6.66 -15.31 23.33
C LYS A 97 -8.18 -15.45 23.27
N ILE A 98 -8.68 -16.65 23.26
CA ILE A 98 -10.10 -16.97 23.35
C ILE A 98 -10.23 -18.00 24.49
N ASP A 99 -10.84 -17.60 25.58
CA ASP A 99 -10.92 -18.37 26.85
C ASP A 99 -9.51 -18.79 27.35
N THR A 100 -9.21 -20.09 27.25
CA THR A 100 -7.92 -20.66 27.66
C THR A 100 -6.97 -20.91 26.50
N THR A 101 -7.40 -20.68 25.25
CA THR A 101 -6.59 -20.95 24.07
C THR A 101 -5.99 -19.66 23.54
N GLY A 102 -4.66 -19.63 23.43
CA GLY A 102 -3.92 -18.50 22.84
C GLY A 102 -3.27 -18.89 21.53
N GLN A 103 -3.17 -17.94 20.61
CA GLN A 103 -2.40 -18.04 19.38
C GLN A 103 -1.66 -16.74 19.13
N ASN A 104 -0.41 -16.83 18.68
CA ASN A 104 0.33 -15.70 18.19
C ASN A 104 0.63 -15.84 16.70
N SER A 105 0.76 -14.72 16.02
CA SER A 105 1.23 -14.66 14.64
C SER A 105 2.24 -13.54 14.53
N ASN A 106 3.39 -13.83 13.95
CA ASN A 106 4.43 -12.85 13.64
C ASN A 106 4.69 -12.89 12.14
N SER A 107 4.72 -11.73 11.51
CA SER A 107 5.08 -11.59 10.11
C SER A 107 6.12 -10.50 9.91
N ARG A 108 6.99 -10.71 8.95
CA ARG A 108 7.97 -9.75 8.47
C ARG A 108 7.95 -9.74 6.94
N THR A 109 7.88 -8.56 6.37
CA THR A 109 8.04 -8.33 4.94
C THR A 109 9.10 -7.25 4.75
N VAL A 110 10.09 -7.52 3.91
CA VAL A 110 11.01 -6.52 3.39
C VAL A 110 10.83 -6.49 1.90
N SER A 111 10.57 -5.32 1.33
CA SER A 111 10.41 -5.16 -0.10
C SER A 111 11.22 -3.97 -0.61
N GLN A 112 11.76 -4.10 -1.81
CA GLN A 112 12.27 -2.98 -2.57
C GLN A 112 11.25 -2.65 -3.64
N LYS A 113 10.87 -1.37 -3.70
CA LYS A 113 9.94 -0.86 -4.69
C LYS A 113 10.59 0.26 -5.48
N SER A 114 10.15 0.44 -6.72
CA SER A 114 10.63 1.51 -7.56
C SER A 114 9.48 2.28 -8.22
N TRP A 115 9.70 3.59 -8.37
CA TRP A 115 8.89 4.49 -9.18
C TRP A 115 9.75 5.02 -10.31
N LYS A 116 9.35 4.75 -11.53
CA LYS A 116 9.99 5.30 -12.72
C LYS A 116 9.09 6.35 -13.31
N VAL A 117 9.50 7.62 -13.22
CA VAL A 117 8.74 8.73 -13.79
C VAL A 117 8.84 8.70 -15.32
N ILE A 118 7.70 8.62 -15.98
CA ILE A 118 7.60 8.54 -17.45
C ILE A 118 7.17 9.86 -18.08
N GLU A 119 6.40 10.67 -17.35
CA GLU A 119 5.87 11.93 -17.86
C GLU A 119 5.64 12.96 -16.74
N ASN A 120 5.84 14.24 -17.07
CA ASN A 120 5.38 15.38 -16.29
C ASN A 120 4.77 16.40 -17.26
N LYS A 121 3.47 16.60 -17.17
CA LYS A 121 2.73 17.58 -17.97
C LYS A 121 1.95 18.51 -17.06
N ASN A 122 2.34 19.78 -17.05
CA ASN A 122 1.64 20.84 -16.30
C ASN A 122 1.46 20.51 -14.81
N GLY A 123 2.45 19.86 -14.18
CA GLY A 123 2.40 19.46 -12.77
C GLY A 123 1.68 18.14 -12.52
N GLU A 124 1.18 17.48 -13.57
CA GLU A 124 0.68 16.09 -13.49
C GLU A 124 1.82 15.14 -13.82
N MET A 125 2.24 14.35 -12.84
CA MET A 125 3.39 13.46 -12.93
C MET A 125 2.93 12.01 -12.99
N THR A 126 3.32 11.31 -14.06
CA THR A 126 2.98 9.89 -14.27
C THR A 126 4.21 9.03 -14.07
N PHE A 127 4.08 7.96 -13.29
CA PHE A 127 5.14 7.00 -13.04
C PHE A 127 4.65 5.55 -13.05
N GLU A 128 5.53 4.65 -13.40
CA GLU A 128 5.38 3.21 -13.25
C GLU A 128 5.78 2.80 -11.83
N TYR A 129 4.94 2.01 -11.18
CA TYR A 129 5.19 1.45 -9.85
C TYR A 129 5.47 -0.05 -9.95
N ARG A 130 6.56 -0.50 -9.34
CA ARG A 130 7.01 -1.90 -9.33
C ARG A 130 7.45 -2.31 -7.94
N ILE A 131 7.39 -3.62 -7.69
CA ILE A 131 8.08 -4.29 -6.59
C ILE A 131 9.26 -5.02 -7.24
N ASP A 132 10.48 -4.60 -6.90
CA ASP A 132 11.70 -5.14 -7.51
C ASP A 132 12.15 -6.41 -6.79
N GLU A 133 12.04 -6.44 -5.45
CA GLU A 133 12.43 -7.57 -4.60
C GLU A 133 11.51 -7.68 -3.39
N ILE A 134 11.37 -8.91 -2.88
CA ILE A 134 10.62 -9.18 -1.66
C ILE A 134 11.26 -10.32 -0.86
N ASP A 135 11.29 -10.15 0.47
CA ASP A 135 11.66 -11.16 1.46
C ASP A 135 10.56 -11.21 2.52
N MET A 136 9.97 -12.36 2.74
CA MET A 136 8.82 -12.55 3.63
C MET A 136 9.06 -13.69 4.59
N SER A 137 8.62 -13.52 5.84
CA SER A 137 8.52 -14.62 6.78
C SER A 137 7.25 -14.52 7.61
N GLN A 138 6.74 -15.67 8.02
CA GLN A 138 5.58 -15.78 8.90
C GLN A 138 5.73 -16.98 9.83
N ARG A 139 5.37 -16.76 11.10
CA ARG A 139 5.20 -17.82 12.11
C ARG A 139 3.82 -17.71 12.75
N ILE A 140 3.12 -18.82 12.88
CA ILE A 140 1.81 -18.91 13.53
C ILE A 140 1.90 -19.93 14.66
N GLY A 141 1.67 -19.49 15.89
CA GLY A 141 1.73 -20.33 17.08
C GLY A 141 3.09 -21.00 17.26
N ALA A 142 3.04 -22.30 17.50
CA ALA A 142 4.24 -23.14 17.65
C ALA A 142 4.75 -23.73 16.32
N GLU A 143 4.15 -23.37 15.19
CA GLU A 143 4.55 -23.87 13.89
C GLU A 143 5.94 -23.35 13.46
N ASN A 144 6.57 -24.05 12.53
CA ASN A 144 7.81 -23.59 11.93
C ASN A 144 7.57 -22.29 11.15
N GLU A 145 8.56 -21.41 11.20
CA GLU A 145 8.52 -20.20 10.38
C GLU A 145 8.62 -20.57 8.90
N ILE A 146 7.67 -20.05 8.13
CA ILE A 146 7.66 -20.15 6.67
C ILE A 146 8.33 -18.90 6.12
N ARG A 147 9.18 -19.08 5.09
CA ARG A 147 9.95 -18.00 4.48
C ARG A 147 9.85 -18.07 2.96
N TYR A 148 10.01 -16.92 2.34
CA TYR A 148 10.17 -16.76 0.89
C TYR A 148 11.07 -15.57 0.61
N SER A 149 11.97 -15.73 -0.35
CA SER A 149 12.80 -14.64 -0.87
C SER A 149 12.81 -14.69 -2.40
N SER A 150 12.51 -13.59 -3.05
CA SER A 150 12.58 -13.48 -4.51
C SER A 150 14.02 -13.62 -5.05
N LYS A 151 15.04 -13.44 -4.19
CA LYS A 151 16.47 -13.60 -4.56
C LYS A 151 16.89 -15.05 -4.70
N THR A 152 16.32 -15.94 -3.89
CA THR A 152 16.70 -17.38 -3.90
C THR A 152 15.94 -18.18 -4.95
N GLN A 153 14.89 -17.60 -5.54
CA GLN A 153 14.01 -18.24 -6.52
C GLN A 153 13.37 -19.55 -6.01
N ASP A 154 13.24 -19.70 -4.69
CA ASP A 154 12.54 -20.82 -4.08
C ASP A 154 11.05 -20.78 -4.46
N GLU A 155 10.40 -21.94 -4.46
CA GLU A 155 8.96 -22.01 -4.66
C GLU A 155 8.23 -21.37 -3.46
N PRO A 156 7.41 -20.31 -3.68
CA PRO A 156 6.73 -19.64 -2.59
C PRO A 156 5.65 -20.54 -1.97
N ALA A 157 5.55 -20.51 -0.65
CA ALA A 157 4.39 -21.09 0.02
C ALA A 157 3.11 -20.40 -0.44
N ARG A 158 1.99 -21.12 -0.43
CA ARG A 158 0.70 -20.65 -0.99
C ARG A 158 0.29 -19.24 -0.55
N GLN A 159 0.50 -18.89 0.72
CA GLN A 159 0.18 -17.57 1.26
C GLN A 159 1.05 -16.45 0.70
N PHE A 160 2.24 -16.74 0.16
CA PHE A 160 3.15 -15.77 -0.45
C PHE A 160 3.06 -15.72 -1.98
N GLN A 161 2.28 -16.62 -2.60
CA GLN A 161 2.21 -16.76 -4.05
C GLN A 161 1.87 -15.45 -4.77
N THR A 162 0.81 -14.76 -4.31
CA THR A 162 0.38 -13.49 -4.94
C THR A 162 1.46 -12.40 -4.87
N ALA A 163 2.20 -12.35 -3.75
CA ALA A 163 3.32 -11.43 -3.59
C ALA A 163 4.48 -11.80 -4.52
N ALA A 164 4.83 -13.08 -4.57
CA ALA A 164 5.87 -13.60 -5.45
C ALA A 164 5.56 -13.33 -6.93
N ASP A 165 4.32 -13.54 -7.34
CA ASP A 165 3.85 -13.32 -8.71
C ASP A 165 3.90 -11.85 -9.14
N SER A 166 3.96 -10.91 -8.18
CA SER A 166 4.01 -9.48 -8.44
C SER A 166 5.42 -8.92 -8.63
N VAL A 167 6.45 -9.66 -8.19
CA VAL A 167 7.84 -9.20 -8.24
C VAL A 167 8.32 -9.04 -9.69
N GLY A 168 8.98 -7.92 -9.99
CA GLY A 168 9.50 -7.57 -11.30
C GLY A 168 8.44 -7.12 -12.32
N LYS A 169 7.15 -7.22 -11.99
CA LYS A 169 6.07 -6.80 -12.89
C LYS A 169 5.66 -5.35 -12.66
N LEU A 170 5.09 -4.73 -13.70
CA LEU A 170 4.39 -3.46 -13.54
C LEU A 170 3.13 -3.69 -12.69
N ILE A 171 3.11 -3.09 -11.50
CA ILE A 171 1.96 -3.17 -10.59
C ILE A 171 0.89 -2.18 -11.00
N SER A 172 1.31 -0.95 -11.29
CA SER A 172 0.39 0.14 -11.62
C SER A 172 1.12 1.27 -12.33
N THR A 173 0.42 1.95 -13.24
CA THR A 173 0.80 3.29 -13.70
C THR A 173 -0.03 4.29 -12.92
N VAL A 174 0.62 5.23 -12.26
CA VAL A 174 -0.02 6.20 -11.37
C VAL A 174 0.27 7.61 -11.86
N THR A 175 -0.76 8.44 -11.91
CA THR A 175 -0.62 9.89 -12.15
C THR A 175 -1.00 10.65 -10.89
N ILE A 176 -0.12 11.52 -10.43
CA ILE A 176 -0.34 12.40 -9.28
C ILE A 176 -0.22 13.87 -9.71
N ASP A 177 -0.81 14.77 -8.91
CA ASP A 177 -0.53 16.20 -8.99
C ASP A 177 0.66 16.62 -8.09
N GLU A 178 1.00 17.91 -8.10
CA GLU A 178 2.08 18.46 -7.26
C GLU A 178 1.80 18.31 -5.76
N GLN A 179 0.56 18.08 -5.34
CA GLN A 179 0.16 17.80 -3.96
C GLN A 179 0.24 16.31 -3.60
N GLY A 180 0.64 15.44 -4.55
CA GLY A 180 0.70 14.01 -4.34
C GLY A 180 -0.67 13.33 -4.34
N MET A 181 -1.73 14.04 -4.75
CA MET A 181 -3.05 13.44 -4.90
C MET A 181 -3.09 12.57 -6.15
N ILE A 182 -3.59 11.35 -6.02
CA ILE A 182 -3.73 10.43 -7.14
C ILE A 182 -4.87 10.90 -8.04
N LEU A 183 -4.54 11.30 -9.27
CA LEU A 183 -5.48 11.73 -10.30
C LEU A 183 -5.96 10.57 -11.17
N ALA A 184 -5.07 9.63 -11.42
CA ALA A 184 -5.38 8.46 -12.23
C ALA A 184 -4.50 7.27 -11.81
N ARG A 185 -5.05 6.07 -11.94
CA ARG A 185 -4.34 4.83 -11.67
C ARG A 185 -4.82 3.73 -12.62
N SER A 186 -3.88 2.97 -13.18
CA SER A 186 -4.19 1.76 -13.95
C SER A 186 -3.87 0.55 -13.08
N ASP A 187 -4.89 -0.05 -12.47
CA ASP A 187 -4.76 -1.33 -11.81
C ASP A 187 -5.57 -2.35 -12.61
N ASP A 188 -4.92 -3.27 -13.28
CA ASP A 188 -5.59 -4.40 -13.95
C ASP A 188 -6.06 -5.45 -12.93
N THR A 189 -5.49 -5.41 -11.74
CA THR A 189 -5.82 -6.29 -10.62
C THR A 189 -5.74 -5.51 -9.33
N ASN A 190 -6.55 -5.89 -8.34
CA ASN A 190 -6.42 -5.37 -6.98
C ASN A 190 -5.00 -5.77 -6.48
N PRO A 191 -4.03 -4.83 -6.43
CA PRO A 191 -2.66 -5.20 -6.10
C PRO A 191 -2.65 -5.79 -4.70
N PRO A 192 -1.81 -6.80 -4.44
CA PRO A 192 -1.72 -7.38 -3.11
C PRO A 192 -1.40 -6.26 -2.11
N ASN A 193 -2.19 -6.16 -1.06
CA ASN A 193 -1.87 -5.26 0.05
C ASN A 193 -0.70 -5.88 0.84
N LEU A 194 0.52 -5.55 0.43
CA LEU A 194 1.75 -6.06 1.05
C LEU A 194 2.17 -5.26 2.29
N GLY A 195 1.25 -4.48 2.89
CA GLY A 195 1.58 -3.62 4.03
C GLY A 195 2.47 -2.43 3.65
N MET A 196 2.56 -2.07 2.36
CA MET A 196 3.46 -1.03 1.87
C MET A 196 2.93 0.40 2.07
N GLY A 197 1.75 0.56 2.68
CA GLY A 197 1.15 1.87 2.94
C GLY A 197 0.72 2.61 1.65
N ASP A 198 0.40 3.89 1.81
CA ASP A 198 0.05 4.76 0.68
C ASP A 198 1.27 5.08 -0.19
N ILE A 199 1.04 5.21 -1.50
CA ILE A 199 2.09 5.48 -2.49
C ILE A 199 2.71 6.85 -2.26
N THR A 200 1.89 7.87 -1.96
CA THR A 200 2.32 9.26 -1.77
C THR A 200 1.84 9.81 -0.44
N LEU A 201 2.52 10.82 0.08
CA LEU A 201 2.04 11.70 1.12
C LEU A 201 1.28 12.86 0.46
N PRO A 202 -0.03 13.01 0.64
CA PRO A 202 -0.72 14.20 0.20
C PRO A 202 -0.29 15.43 1.03
N VAL A 203 0.09 16.52 0.32
CA VAL A 203 0.55 17.78 0.93
C VAL A 203 -0.39 18.92 0.56
N PRO A 204 -0.49 19.99 1.38
CA PRO A 204 -1.34 21.14 1.09
C PRO A 204 -0.93 21.90 -0.18
N ALA A 205 -1.92 22.46 -0.88
CA ALA A 205 -1.70 23.30 -2.06
C ALA A 205 -1.16 24.70 -1.71
N THR A 206 -1.43 25.18 -0.47
CA THR A 206 -1.01 26.48 0.04
C THR A 206 0.24 26.34 0.91
N PRO A 207 1.09 27.40 1.00
CA PRO A 207 2.21 27.40 1.94
C PRO A 207 1.75 27.12 3.37
N VAL A 208 2.59 26.44 4.15
CA VAL A 208 2.33 26.05 5.53
C VAL A 208 3.47 26.48 6.44
N ASN A 209 3.12 26.88 7.67
CA ASN A 209 4.08 27.18 8.73
C ASN A 209 4.20 26.00 9.72
N ILE A 210 5.25 26.02 10.55
CA ILE A 210 5.41 25.01 11.60
C ILE A 210 4.19 25.04 12.55
N GLY A 211 3.60 23.87 12.81
CA GLY A 211 2.36 23.69 13.55
C GLY A 211 1.09 23.67 12.70
N ALA A 212 1.17 23.99 11.40
CA ALA A 212 0.03 23.86 10.50
C ALA A 212 -0.42 22.41 10.38
N THR A 213 -1.73 22.21 10.22
CA THR A 213 -2.35 20.89 10.13
C THR A 213 -3.22 20.75 8.88
N TRP A 214 -3.30 19.53 8.34
CA TRP A 214 -4.25 19.17 7.27
C TRP A 214 -4.73 17.74 7.47
N GLU A 215 -5.83 17.39 6.82
CA GLU A 215 -6.45 16.07 7.00
C GLU A 215 -6.87 15.45 5.68
N ILE A 216 -6.83 14.11 5.64
CA ILE A 216 -7.32 13.28 4.55
C ILE A 216 -8.45 12.40 5.07
N PRO A 217 -9.69 12.57 4.57
CA PRO A 217 -10.78 11.67 4.92
C PRO A 217 -10.58 10.29 4.28
N ARG A 218 -10.89 9.24 5.03
CA ARG A 218 -10.84 7.84 4.61
C ARG A 218 -12.14 7.13 4.95
N GLU A 219 -12.49 6.14 4.16
CA GLU A 219 -13.64 5.27 4.42
C GLU A 219 -13.25 3.81 4.25
N LEU A 220 -13.72 2.98 5.17
CA LEU A 220 -13.57 1.54 5.12
C LEU A 220 -14.96 0.89 5.24
N ARG A 221 -15.20 -0.15 4.44
CA ARG A 221 -16.40 -0.98 4.58
C ARG A 221 -16.05 -2.22 5.39
N ILE A 222 -16.78 -2.44 6.46
CA ILE A 222 -16.64 -3.59 7.36
C ILE A 222 -17.92 -4.41 7.39
N TYR A 223 -17.83 -5.67 7.78
CA TYR A 223 -18.98 -6.55 7.96
C TYR A 223 -19.46 -6.49 9.39
N ARG A 224 -20.78 -6.37 9.57
CA ARG A 224 -21.46 -6.61 10.84
C ARG A 224 -21.70 -8.09 11.05
N ASP A 225 -22.20 -8.46 12.24
CA ASP A 225 -22.53 -9.85 12.57
C ASP A 225 -23.66 -10.43 11.71
N ASP A 226 -24.59 -9.60 11.29
CA ASP A 226 -25.68 -9.94 10.36
C ASP A 226 -25.21 -10.01 8.89
N ARG A 227 -23.88 -9.86 8.63
CA ARG A 227 -23.23 -9.81 7.31
C ARG A 227 -23.62 -8.59 6.47
N THR A 228 -24.29 -7.60 7.03
CA THR A 228 -24.48 -6.31 6.36
C THR A 228 -23.19 -5.51 6.36
N LEU A 229 -23.04 -4.57 5.39
CA LEU A 229 -21.90 -3.70 5.31
C LEU A 229 -22.15 -2.41 6.09
N LYS A 230 -21.18 -2.00 6.91
CA LYS A 230 -21.12 -0.70 7.59
C LYS A 230 -19.95 0.10 7.03
N THR A 231 -20.18 1.35 6.68
CA THR A 231 -19.09 2.28 6.32
C THR A 231 -18.58 2.94 7.58
N VAL A 232 -17.28 2.76 7.85
CA VAL A 232 -16.55 3.43 8.93
C VAL A 232 -15.74 4.55 8.33
N ARG A 233 -15.94 5.76 8.82
CA ARG A 233 -15.20 6.96 8.43
C ARG A 233 -14.12 7.24 9.45
N PHE A 234 -12.94 7.57 8.96
CA PHE A 234 -11.81 8.04 9.74
C PHE A 234 -11.08 9.13 8.96
N ARG A 235 -10.12 9.78 9.57
CA ARG A 235 -9.24 10.74 8.95
C ARG A 235 -7.80 10.47 9.34
N GLU A 236 -6.89 10.78 8.43
CA GLU A 236 -5.49 10.94 8.73
C GLU A 236 -5.23 12.43 8.95
N LEU A 237 -4.77 12.78 10.13
CA LEU A 237 -4.41 14.14 10.52
C LEU A 237 -2.89 14.27 10.45
N PHE A 238 -2.43 15.23 9.67
CA PHE A 238 -1.01 15.57 9.49
C PHE A 238 -0.72 16.89 10.17
N ARG A 239 0.51 17.03 10.67
CA ARG A 239 1.02 18.29 11.24
C ARG A 239 2.48 18.49 10.84
N LEU A 240 2.82 19.69 10.35
CA LEU A 240 4.21 20.09 10.14
C LEU A 240 4.85 20.44 11.49
N ASP A 241 5.72 19.58 11.99
CA ASP A 241 6.33 19.77 13.30
C ASP A 241 7.62 20.59 13.24
N LYS A 242 8.41 20.39 12.16
CA LYS A 242 9.74 20.97 12.04
C LYS A 242 10.18 21.02 10.60
N VAL A 243 10.96 22.05 10.25
CA VAL A 243 11.78 22.09 9.05
C VAL A 243 13.23 22.31 9.44
N SER A 244 14.13 21.50 8.92
CA SER A 244 15.57 21.59 9.20
C SER A 244 16.37 21.13 8.00
N ALA A 245 17.29 21.96 7.51
CA ALA A 245 18.13 21.69 6.34
C ALA A 245 17.30 21.23 5.11
N GLY A 246 16.20 21.93 4.80
CA GLY A 246 15.33 21.60 3.66
C GLY A 246 14.43 20.39 3.86
N VAL A 247 14.47 19.73 5.02
CA VAL A 247 13.64 18.55 5.32
C VAL A 247 12.50 18.90 6.28
N ALA A 248 11.26 18.73 5.82
CA ALA A 248 10.07 18.84 6.62
C ALA A 248 9.84 17.52 7.39
N THR A 249 9.62 17.61 8.71
CA THR A 249 9.19 16.51 9.57
C THR A 249 7.70 16.68 9.84
N ILE A 250 6.91 15.68 9.47
CA ILE A 250 5.45 15.71 9.49
C ILE A 250 4.97 14.54 10.34
N THR A 251 4.24 14.84 11.41
CA THR A 251 3.56 13.81 12.20
C THR A 251 2.25 13.44 11.52
N VAL A 252 1.91 12.17 11.54
CA VAL A 252 0.61 11.64 11.08
C VAL A 252 -0.05 10.84 12.19
N ARG A 253 -1.38 10.94 12.31
CA ARG A 253 -2.20 10.08 13.15
C ARG A 253 -3.55 9.83 12.51
N SER A 254 -4.06 8.61 12.67
CA SER A 254 -5.40 8.26 12.25
C SER A 254 -6.40 8.49 13.38
N GLU A 255 -7.53 9.10 13.08
CA GLU A 255 -8.63 9.33 14.01
C GLU A 255 -9.92 8.77 13.44
N MET A 256 -10.62 7.93 14.22
CA MET A 256 -11.91 7.37 13.84
C MET A 256 -13.02 8.40 14.07
N LEU A 257 -13.83 8.66 13.04
CA LEU A 257 -14.95 9.58 13.06
C LEU A 257 -16.30 8.87 13.25
N THR A 258 -16.36 7.58 12.92
CA THR A 258 -17.55 6.75 13.12
C THR A 258 -17.43 6.00 14.43
N SER A 259 -18.40 6.17 15.33
CA SER A 259 -18.42 5.39 16.57
C SER A 259 -18.60 3.89 16.28
N ILE A 260 -17.74 3.07 16.90
CA ILE A 260 -17.81 1.62 16.89
C ILE A 260 -18.04 1.18 18.34
N SER A 261 -19.11 0.40 18.56
CA SER A 261 -19.46 -0.16 19.87
C SER A 261 -19.21 -1.65 19.96
N GLU A 262 -19.13 -2.32 18.81
CA GLU A 262 -18.96 -3.77 18.75
C GLU A 262 -17.48 -4.14 18.59
N PRO A 263 -16.87 -4.91 19.54
CA PRO A 263 -15.45 -5.28 19.46
C PRO A 263 -15.07 -6.02 18.19
N LYS A 264 -15.98 -6.79 17.60
CA LYS A 264 -15.76 -7.48 16.34
C LYS A 264 -15.65 -6.53 15.14
N GLU A 265 -16.38 -5.42 15.16
CA GLU A 265 -16.23 -4.34 14.18
C GLU A 265 -14.91 -3.61 14.40
N GLU A 266 -14.54 -3.35 15.67
CA GLU A 266 -13.28 -2.70 16.04
C GLU A 266 -12.06 -3.51 15.54
N ALA A 267 -12.07 -4.83 15.70
CA ALA A 267 -11.01 -5.70 15.21
C ALA A 267 -10.77 -5.58 13.69
N GLN A 268 -11.79 -5.24 12.89
CA GLN A 268 -11.65 -5.09 11.44
C GLN A 268 -10.99 -3.76 11.01
N VAL A 269 -10.94 -2.77 11.89
CA VAL A 269 -10.39 -1.43 11.58
C VAL A 269 -9.01 -1.18 12.19
N LEU A 270 -8.48 -2.10 13.00
CA LEU A 270 -7.21 -1.91 13.72
C LEU A 270 -6.06 -1.44 12.82
N GLN A 271 -5.93 -2.05 11.65
CA GLN A 271 -4.85 -1.76 10.69
C GLN A 271 -4.96 -0.37 10.04
N GLN A 272 -6.08 0.33 10.25
CA GLN A 272 -6.28 1.69 9.72
C GLN A 272 -5.88 2.78 10.72
N LEU A 273 -5.59 2.41 11.97
CA LEU A 273 -5.36 3.35 13.07
C LEU A 273 -3.86 3.45 13.40
N SER A 274 -3.10 4.10 12.54
CA SER A 274 -1.66 4.30 12.69
C SER A 274 -1.31 5.66 13.29
N ASN A 275 -0.11 5.72 13.86
CA ASN A 275 0.58 6.97 14.19
C ASN A 275 1.98 6.90 13.63
N GLY A 276 2.55 8.06 13.26
CA GLY A 276 3.89 8.02 12.73
C GLY A 276 4.50 9.36 12.36
N VAL A 277 5.63 9.27 11.70
CA VAL A 277 6.43 10.43 11.25
C VAL A 277 6.81 10.21 9.79
N ILE A 278 6.68 11.27 9.02
CA ILE A 278 7.06 11.31 7.61
C ILE A 278 8.08 12.43 7.42
N ARG A 279 9.12 12.18 6.65
CA ARG A 279 10.09 13.18 6.25
C ARG A 279 9.96 13.47 4.77
N PHE A 280 9.88 14.75 4.45
CA PHE A 280 9.73 15.23 3.08
C PHE A 280 10.86 16.21 2.76
N ASP A 281 11.61 15.94 1.71
CA ASP A 281 12.63 16.83 1.19
C ASP A 281 11.95 17.90 0.32
N ILE A 282 11.97 19.13 0.80
CA ILE A 282 11.30 20.28 0.15
C ILE A 282 12.00 20.64 -1.15
N ASP A 283 13.33 20.55 -1.20
CA ASP A 283 14.13 20.93 -2.37
C ASP A 283 14.00 19.88 -3.47
N ALA A 284 14.14 18.61 -3.12
CA ALA A 284 13.95 17.51 -4.05
C ALA A 284 12.47 17.22 -4.38
N GLY A 285 11.54 17.77 -3.60
CA GLY A 285 10.09 17.61 -3.81
C GLY A 285 9.62 16.16 -3.72
N ARG A 286 10.03 15.44 -2.66
CA ARG A 286 9.65 14.04 -2.45
C ARG A 286 9.74 13.61 -1.00
N MET A 287 8.94 12.62 -0.66
CA MET A 287 9.09 11.88 0.61
C MET A 287 10.43 11.14 0.60
N ILE A 288 11.17 11.18 1.71
CA ILE A 288 12.43 10.45 1.89
C ILE A 288 12.33 9.35 2.92
N SER A 289 11.43 9.45 3.90
CA SER A 289 11.11 8.35 4.83
C SER A 289 9.71 8.46 5.38
N LYS A 290 9.15 7.32 5.78
CA LYS A 290 7.87 7.18 6.46
C LYS A 290 7.96 6.07 7.50
N GLU A 291 7.67 6.40 8.75
CA GLU A 291 7.63 5.47 9.87
C GLU A 291 6.22 5.48 10.43
N LEU A 292 5.53 4.33 10.42
CA LEU A 292 4.20 4.17 10.99
C LEU A 292 4.21 3.06 12.04
N ALA A 293 3.42 3.23 13.10
CA ALA A 293 3.26 2.26 14.16
C ALA A 293 1.78 2.06 14.49
N TRP A 294 1.45 0.84 14.85
CA TRP A 294 0.15 0.40 15.35
C TRP A 294 0.37 -0.31 16.68
N ASP A 295 -0.48 0.00 17.64
CA ASP A 295 -0.49 -0.67 18.96
C ASP A 295 -1.92 -0.58 19.49
N LYS A 296 -2.66 -1.68 19.41
CA LYS A 296 -4.08 -1.74 19.72
C LYS A 296 -4.46 -3.07 20.36
N THR A 297 -5.29 -2.98 21.41
CA THR A 297 -5.92 -4.12 22.08
C THR A 297 -7.43 -4.05 21.86
N VAL A 298 -8.04 -5.17 21.46
CA VAL A 298 -9.50 -5.33 21.40
C VAL A 298 -9.92 -6.45 22.32
N VAL A 299 -10.80 -6.11 23.27
CA VAL A 299 -11.39 -7.07 24.22
C VAL A 299 -12.77 -7.46 23.74
N GLY A 300 -13.11 -8.76 23.73
CA GLY A 300 -14.43 -9.25 23.33
C GLY A 300 -14.59 -9.45 21.81
N PHE A 301 -13.51 -9.41 21.01
CA PHE A 301 -13.60 -9.51 19.53
C PHE A 301 -14.25 -10.80 19.01
N SER A 302 -14.25 -11.87 19.82
CA SER A 302 -14.85 -13.17 19.51
C SER A 302 -15.75 -13.66 20.67
N GLY A 303 -16.40 -12.75 21.37
CA GLY A 303 -17.23 -13.02 22.56
C GLY A 303 -16.47 -12.79 23.87
N ASP A 304 -17.19 -12.98 25.00
CA ASP A 304 -16.64 -12.81 26.34
C ASP A 304 -15.38 -13.68 26.54
N GLY A 305 -14.37 -13.14 27.22
CA GLY A 305 -13.10 -13.83 27.48
C GLY A 305 -12.12 -13.84 26.30
N SER A 306 -12.44 -13.16 25.19
CA SER A 306 -11.50 -13.00 24.08
C SER A 306 -10.75 -11.68 24.12
N VAL A 307 -9.45 -11.70 23.77
CA VAL A 307 -8.57 -10.54 23.67
C VAL A 307 -7.69 -10.68 22.42
N MET A 308 -7.52 -9.59 21.69
CA MET A 308 -6.60 -9.50 20.57
C MET A 308 -5.67 -8.30 20.80
N ASP A 309 -4.37 -8.55 20.84
CA ASP A 309 -3.34 -7.53 20.81
C ASP A 309 -2.72 -7.49 19.42
N TYR A 310 -2.75 -6.32 18.80
CA TYR A 310 -2.14 -6.07 17.49
C TYR A 310 -1.08 -4.99 17.60
N SER A 311 0.14 -5.31 17.21
CA SER A 311 1.23 -4.36 17.06
C SER A 311 1.86 -4.50 15.68
N ALA A 312 2.14 -3.38 15.04
CA ALA A 312 2.84 -3.38 13.76
C ALA A 312 3.72 -2.13 13.62
N ARG A 313 4.71 -2.24 12.76
CA ARG A 313 5.59 -1.15 12.34
C ARG A 313 5.84 -1.24 10.85
N LEU A 314 5.77 -0.08 10.19
CA LEU A 314 6.17 0.10 8.80
C LEU A 314 7.25 1.17 8.76
N ASP A 315 8.41 0.81 8.22
CA ASP A 315 9.50 1.72 7.93
C ASP A 315 9.72 1.74 6.42
N GLU A 316 9.57 2.89 5.80
CA GLU A 316 9.88 3.12 4.40
C GLU A 316 10.98 4.16 4.29
N GLN A 317 12.01 3.87 3.51
CA GLN A 317 13.11 4.78 3.27
C GLN A 317 13.49 4.78 1.79
N VAL A 318 13.65 5.96 1.20
CA VAL A 318 14.27 6.11 -0.12
C VAL A 318 15.75 5.76 0.00
N VAL A 319 16.18 4.73 -0.73
CA VAL A 319 17.57 4.23 -0.73
C VAL A 319 18.34 4.74 -1.92
N GLU A 320 17.65 5.08 -3.01
CA GLU A 320 18.24 5.58 -4.23
C GLU A 320 17.28 6.50 -4.99
N ALA A 321 17.81 7.55 -5.61
CA ALA A 321 17.08 8.36 -6.58
C ALA A 321 18.06 8.84 -7.65
N GLU A 322 17.85 8.37 -8.88
CA GLU A 322 18.76 8.61 -10.01
C GLU A 322 18.00 9.07 -11.27
N MET A 323 18.68 9.88 -12.11
CA MET A 323 18.16 10.25 -13.43
C MET A 323 18.72 9.29 -14.48
N VAL A 324 17.86 8.58 -15.19
CA VAL A 324 18.27 7.77 -16.34
C VAL A 324 18.23 8.65 -17.60
N ASN A 325 19.39 8.96 -18.13
CA ASN A 325 19.52 9.66 -19.42
C ASN A 325 18.96 8.79 -20.55
N THR A 326 17.78 9.14 -21.07
CA THR A 326 17.15 8.48 -22.23
C THR A 326 17.87 8.81 -23.57
N ALA A 327 18.99 9.51 -23.53
CA ALA A 327 19.66 10.11 -24.71
C ALA A 327 20.61 9.17 -25.48
N THR A 328 20.60 7.85 -25.29
CA THR A 328 21.55 6.97 -25.99
C THR A 328 20.86 5.81 -26.72
N LYS A 329 19.90 6.10 -27.62
CA LYS A 329 19.38 5.07 -28.55
C LYS A 329 19.07 5.57 -29.96
N THR A 330 19.72 6.65 -30.43
CA THR A 330 19.50 7.12 -31.82
C THR A 330 20.79 7.44 -32.59
N ALA A 331 21.87 6.70 -32.38
CA ALA A 331 23.07 6.88 -33.18
C ALA A 331 23.84 5.56 -33.38
N THR A 332 23.25 4.61 -34.07
CA THR A 332 24.04 3.57 -34.78
C THR A 332 23.14 2.90 -35.84
N LYS A 333 22.75 3.64 -36.89
CA LYS A 333 22.31 3.03 -38.15
C LYS A 333 22.41 4.05 -39.31
N ALA A 334 23.63 4.48 -39.57
CA ALA A 334 23.97 5.09 -40.86
C ALA A 334 25.48 4.97 -41.04
N ASN A 335 25.95 3.91 -41.68
CA ASN A 335 27.08 3.85 -42.57
C ASN A 335 27.49 2.39 -42.81
N SER A 336 26.90 1.79 -43.82
CA SER A 336 27.53 0.72 -44.61
C SER A 336 26.76 0.57 -45.91
N THR A 337 26.87 1.55 -46.80
CA THR A 337 26.61 1.31 -48.22
C THR A 337 27.50 2.30 -48.95
N GLU A 338 28.69 1.87 -49.27
CA GLU A 338 29.42 2.22 -50.48
C GLU A 338 30.81 1.58 -50.44
N SER A 339 31.02 0.60 -51.25
CA SER A 339 32.17 0.43 -52.14
C SER A 339 32.27 -1.00 -52.67
N ARG A 340 31.98 -1.11 -53.94
CA ARG A 340 32.40 -2.10 -54.91
C ARG A 340 31.64 -3.40 -55.02
#